data_bc75b5abcee1edeed79ea85984e05f56
#
_entry.id   bc75b5abcee1edeed79ea85984e05f56
#
_cell.length_a   1.000
_cell.length_b   1.000
_cell.length_c   1.000
_cell.angle_alpha   90.00
_cell.angle_beta   90.00
_cell.angle_gamma   90.00
#
_symmetry.space_group_name_H-M   'P 1'
#
loop_
_entity.id
_entity.type
_entity.pdbx_description
1 polymer ?
#
loop_
_entity_poly.entity_id
_entity_poly.type
_entity_poly.pdbx_seq_one_letter_code
_entity_poly.pdbx_strand_id
1 'polypeptide(L)'
;MAVTGREFRVARMTSDELAAVRAALPPGYLLEIGGTVEDSGRGQKSVAAGMPLFLVVVMTLLMVQLRSFARVLLVLATAPLGLIGVVGFLLLFNVPFGFVAMLGTIALSGMIMRNSVILVDQIEQDIAAGHTPWQAVVDSTVRRFRPIVLTALAAILAMIPLTRSAFFGP
;
A
#
# COMPACT_ATOMS: atom_id res chain seq x y z
N MET A 1 -42.09 12.37 12.72
CA MET A 1 -42.47 11.63 11.52
C MET A 1 -41.32 10.70 11.19
N ALA A 2 -41.46 9.42 11.52
CA ALA A 2 -40.36 8.45 11.44
C ALA A 2 -40.20 8.03 9.98
N VAL A 3 -39.04 8.37 9.40
CA VAL A 3 -38.59 7.83 8.10
C VAL A 3 -38.06 6.45 8.39
N THR A 4 -38.85 5.43 8.12
CA THR A 4 -38.39 4.04 8.18
C THR A 4 -37.49 3.80 6.97
N GLY A 5 -36.21 4.03 7.13
CA GLY A 5 -35.23 3.71 6.12
C GLY A 5 -35.15 2.18 5.91
N ARG A 6 -35.71 1.69 4.81
CA ARG A 6 -35.35 0.36 4.32
C ARG A 6 -33.96 0.47 3.75
N GLU A 7 -32.96 0.03 4.50
CA GLU A 7 -31.61 -0.19 3.99
C GLU A 7 -31.67 -1.31 2.95
N PHE A 8 -31.70 -0.94 1.69
CA PHE A 8 -31.53 -1.90 0.61
C PHE A 8 -30.04 -2.22 0.51
N ARG A 9 -29.71 -3.48 0.68
CA ARG A 9 -28.36 -3.99 0.51
C ARG A 9 -28.01 -4.03 -0.98
N VAL A 10 -27.47 -2.94 -1.51
CA VAL A 10 -27.11 -2.72 -2.93
C VAL A 10 -25.76 -3.41 -3.31
N ALA A 11 -25.24 -4.28 -2.47
CA ALA A 11 -23.89 -4.84 -2.61
C ALA A 11 -23.60 -5.65 -3.90
N ARG A 12 -24.57 -5.82 -4.80
CA ARG A 12 -24.43 -6.58 -6.05
C ARG A 12 -25.28 -6.07 -7.22
N MET A 13 -25.71 -4.83 -7.22
CA MET A 13 -26.46 -4.30 -8.38
C MET A 13 -25.49 -3.88 -9.48
N THR A 14 -25.78 -4.27 -10.70
CA THR A 14 -25.05 -3.81 -11.88
C THR A 14 -25.38 -2.34 -12.19
N SER A 15 -24.52 -1.68 -12.98
CA SER A 15 -24.73 -0.28 -13.39
C SER A 15 -26.08 -0.04 -14.04
N ASP A 16 -26.60 -1.04 -14.78
CA ASP A 16 -27.86 -0.95 -15.52
C ASP A 16 -29.08 -1.06 -14.59
N GLU A 17 -28.99 -1.89 -13.55
CA GLU A 17 -30.02 -2.00 -12.52
C GLU A 17 -30.11 -0.70 -11.68
N LEU A 18 -28.98 -0.08 -11.38
CA LEU A 18 -28.91 1.21 -10.69
C LEU A 18 -29.53 2.34 -11.54
N ALA A 19 -29.29 2.33 -12.84
CA ALA A 19 -29.91 3.27 -13.77
C ALA A 19 -31.44 3.12 -13.84
N ALA A 20 -31.93 1.87 -13.84
CA ALA A 20 -33.34 1.57 -13.82
C ALA A 20 -34.03 2.03 -12.52
N VAL A 21 -33.40 1.80 -11.37
CA VAL A 21 -33.91 2.28 -10.07
C VAL A 21 -33.90 3.81 -10.02
N ARG A 22 -32.87 4.47 -10.54
CA ARG A 22 -32.77 5.94 -10.61
C ARG A 22 -33.87 6.56 -11.47
N ALA A 23 -34.22 5.89 -12.57
CA ALA A 23 -35.30 6.33 -13.47
C ALA A 23 -36.73 6.11 -12.87
N ALA A 24 -36.86 5.15 -11.96
CA ALA A 24 -38.12 4.83 -11.28
C ALA A 24 -38.38 5.68 -10.03
N LEU A 25 -37.41 6.50 -9.59
CA LEU A 25 -37.59 7.34 -8.39
C LEU A 25 -38.47 8.56 -8.67
N PRO A 26 -39.42 8.90 -7.78
CA PRO A 26 -40.22 10.12 -7.89
C PRO A 26 -39.35 11.38 -7.87
N PRO A 27 -39.76 12.49 -8.50
CA PRO A 27 -39.03 13.75 -8.45
C PRO A 27 -38.89 14.25 -7.00
N GLY A 28 -37.66 14.53 -6.61
CA GLY A 28 -37.28 14.96 -5.25
C GLY A 28 -36.54 13.92 -4.42
N TYR A 29 -36.38 12.70 -4.93
CA TYR A 29 -35.53 11.68 -4.31
C TYR A 29 -34.17 11.60 -5.01
N LEU A 30 -33.09 11.60 -4.21
CA LEU A 30 -31.73 11.39 -4.68
C LEU A 30 -31.29 9.98 -4.28
N LEU A 31 -30.88 9.19 -5.27
CA LEU A 31 -30.20 7.92 -5.03
C LEU A 31 -28.71 8.22 -4.84
N GLU A 32 -28.28 8.23 -3.60
CA GLU A 32 -26.87 8.37 -3.25
C GLU A 32 -26.31 6.98 -3.00
N ILE A 33 -25.31 6.60 -3.79
CA ILE A 33 -24.60 5.32 -3.61
C ILE A 33 -23.59 5.56 -2.49
N GLY A 34 -24.07 5.54 -1.26
CA GLY A 34 -23.21 5.65 -0.08
C GLY A 34 -22.59 4.29 0.28
N GLY A 35 -21.45 4.33 0.95
CA GLY A 35 -20.79 3.17 1.53
C GLY A 35 -19.35 2.97 1.05
N THR A 36 -18.79 1.82 1.36
CA THR A 36 -17.37 1.50 1.15
C THR A 36 -16.87 1.68 -0.29
N VAL A 37 -17.75 1.58 -1.30
CA VAL A 37 -17.39 1.74 -2.71
C VAL A 37 -17.15 3.21 -3.07
N GLU A 38 -18.02 4.12 -2.60
CA GLU A 38 -17.86 5.56 -2.84
C GLU A 38 -16.70 6.13 -2.03
N ASP A 39 -16.59 5.75 -0.77
CA ASP A 39 -15.49 6.17 0.09
C ASP A 39 -14.15 5.67 -0.46
N SER A 40 -14.11 4.44 -0.99
CA SER A 40 -12.94 3.90 -1.70
C SER A 40 -12.61 4.72 -2.95
N GLY A 41 -13.61 5.09 -3.74
CA GLY A 41 -13.42 5.89 -4.96
C GLY A 41 -12.92 7.31 -4.66
N ARG A 42 -13.47 7.95 -3.63
CA ARG A 42 -13.01 9.28 -3.17
C ARG A 42 -11.59 9.19 -2.61
N GLY A 43 -11.32 8.18 -1.79
CA GLY A 43 -9.99 7.92 -1.24
C GLY A 43 -8.94 7.68 -2.34
N GLN A 44 -9.25 6.88 -3.36
CA GLN A 44 -8.37 6.65 -4.49
C GLN A 44 -8.05 7.93 -5.26
N LYS A 45 -9.05 8.78 -5.53
CA LYS A 45 -8.83 10.07 -6.20
C LYS A 45 -7.95 11.01 -5.38
N SER A 46 -8.15 11.08 -4.08
CA SER A 46 -7.34 11.92 -3.18
C SER A 46 -5.90 11.43 -3.13
N VAL A 47 -5.67 10.13 -3.05
CA VAL A 47 -4.33 9.54 -3.08
C VAL A 47 -3.67 9.78 -4.44
N ALA A 48 -4.39 9.56 -5.54
CA ALA A 48 -3.85 9.81 -6.89
C ALA A 48 -3.47 11.28 -7.11
N ALA A 49 -4.25 12.22 -6.59
CA ALA A 49 -3.93 13.65 -6.66
C ALA A 49 -2.69 14.03 -5.85
N GLY A 50 -2.46 13.37 -4.71
CA GLY A 50 -1.28 13.59 -3.85
C GLY A 50 -0.01 12.87 -4.32
N MET A 51 -0.14 11.85 -5.18
CA MET A 51 1.00 11.01 -5.63
C MET A 51 2.15 11.79 -6.26
N PRO A 52 1.93 12.72 -7.21
CA PRO A 52 3.05 13.44 -7.84
C PRO A 52 3.83 14.28 -6.82
N LEU A 53 3.14 14.97 -5.92
CA LEU A 53 3.79 15.74 -4.85
C LEU A 53 4.58 14.81 -3.91
N PHE A 54 3.99 13.69 -3.51
CA PHE A 54 4.64 12.68 -2.69
C PHE A 54 5.92 12.15 -3.34
N LEU A 55 5.87 11.80 -4.63
CA LEU A 55 7.04 11.33 -5.39
C LEU A 55 8.15 12.38 -5.43
N VAL A 56 7.82 13.65 -5.68
CA VAL A 56 8.82 14.73 -5.70
C VAL A 56 9.48 14.87 -4.34
N VAL A 57 8.71 14.87 -3.26
CA VAL A 57 9.24 14.98 -1.89
C VAL A 57 10.14 13.77 -1.57
N VAL A 58 9.69 12.55 -1.86
CA VAL A 58 10.47 11.32 -1.62
C VAL A 58 11.76 11.33 -2.42
N MET A 59 11.70 11.70 -3.71
CA MET A 59 12.89 11.80 -4.58
C MET A 59 13.89 12.82 -4.05
N THR A 60 13.41 13.98 -3.61
CA THR A 60 14.27 15.03 -3.04
C THR A 60 14.94 14.54 -1.76
N LEU A 61 14.18 13.92 -0.84
CA LEU A 61 14.73 13.38 0.39
C LEU A 61 15.74 12.26 0.14
N LEU A 62 15.46 11.35 -0.80
CA LEU A 62 16.39 10.29 -1.19
C LEU A 62 17.68 10.85 -1.79
N MET A 63 17.57 11.92 -2.60
CA MET A 63 18.75 12.59 -3.17
C MET A 63 19.61 13.24 -2.09
N VAL A 64 19.00 13.92 -1.13
CA VAL A 64 19.73 14.53 0.00
C VAL A 64 20.41 13.44 0.85
N GLN A 65 19.71 12.33 1.09
CA GLN A 65 20.21 11.23 1.92
C GLN A 65 21.38 10.48 1.26
N LEU A 66 21.19 10.05 0.01
CA LEU A 66 22.11 9.14 -0.68
C LEU A 66 23.20 9.86 -1.47
N ARG A 67 23.04 11.15 -1.76
CA ARG A 67 23.98 11.99 -2.52
C ARG A 67 24.48 11.38 -3.84
N SER A 68 23.73 10.43 -4.41
CA SER A 68 24.10 9.71 -5.63
C SER A 68 22.87 9.25 -6.39
N PHE A 69 22.76 9.63 -7.65
CA PHE A 69 21.68 9.21 -8.54
C PHE A 69 21.60 7.69 -8.72
N ALA A 70 22.75 7.03 -8.84
CA ALA A 70 22.80 5.59 -9.01
C ALA A 70 22.18 4.83 -7.81
N ARG A 71 22.43 5.32 -6.59
CA ARG A 71 21.87 4.73 -5.36
C ARG A 71 20.38 5.01 -5.22
N VAL A 72 19.94 6.22 -5.56
CA VAL A 72 18.50 6.55 -5.60
C VAL A 72 17.79 5.64 -6.57
N LEU A 73 18.34 5.44 -7.77
CA LEU A 73 17.78 4.53 -8.77
C LEU A 73 17.71 3.09 -8.27
N LEU A 74 18.76 2.62 -7.59
CA LEU A 74 18.80 1.28 -7.00
C LEU A 74 17.70 1.10 -5.95
N VAL A 75 17.54 2.07 -5.05
CA VAL A 75 16.46 2.05 -4.04
C VAL A 75 15.09 2.09 -4.72
N LEU A 76 14.91 2.92 -5.74
CA LEU A 76 13.66 2.96 -6.49
C LEU A 76 13.36 1.62 -7.19
N ALA A 77 14.37 0.97 -7.73
CA ALA A 77 14.23 -0.34 -8.38
C ALA A 77 13.79 -1.46 -7.42
N THR A 78 13.92 -1.26 -6.11
CA THR A 78 13.38 -2.22 -5.12
C THR A 78 11.86 -2.09 -4.92
N ALA A 79 11.27 -0.94 -5.22
CA ALA A 79 9.82 -0.73 -5.06
C ALA A 79 8.96 -1.66 -5.95
N PRO A 80 9.28 -1.87 -7.24
CA PRO A 80 8.57 -2.84 -8.09
C PRO A 80 8.60 -4.27 -7.57
N LEU A 81 9.68 -4.68 -6.87
CA LEU A 81 9.73 -6.01 -6.26
C LEU A 81 8.63 -6.21 -5.20
N GLY A 82 8.36 -5.19 -4.41
CA GLY A 82 7.26 -5.19 -3.46
C GLY A 82 5.90 -5.33 -4.15
N LEU A 83 5.71 -4.62 -5.26
CA LEU A 83 4.49 -4.72 -6.09
C LEU A 83 4.28 -6.14 -6.63
N ILE A 84 5.32 -6.80 -7.12
CA ILE A 84 5.25 -8.19 -7.59
C ILE A 84 4.76 -9.11 -6.47
N GLY A 85 5.26 -8.93 -5.25
CA GLY A 85 4.81 -9.70 -4.08
C GLY A 85 3.33 -9.48 -3.75
N VAL A 86 2.88 -8.23 -3.77
CA VAL A 86 1.46 -7.88 -3.51
C VAL A 86 0.56 -8.45 -4.59
N VAL A 87 0.89 -8.25 -5.87
CA VAL A 87 0.11 -8.77 -7.00
C VAL A 87 0.08 -10.28 -6.98
N GLY A 88 1.21 -10.95 -6.73
CA GLY A 88 1.30 -12.40 -6.61
C GLY A 88 0.40 -12.94 -5.50
N PHE A 89 0.39 -12.29 -4.34
CA PHE A 89 -0.47 -12.68 -3.22
C PHE A 89 -1.96 -12.48 -3.53
N LEU A 90 -2.34 -11.33 -4.11
CA LEU A 90 -3.73 -11.06 -4.49
C LEU A 90 -4.25 -12.04 -5.53
N LEU A 91 -3.42 -12.41 -6.51
CA LEU A 91 -3.76 -13.41 -7.52
C LEU A 91 -3.91 -14.81 -6.91
N LEU A 92 -3.02 -15.18 -5.98
CA LEU A 92 -3.07 -16.49 -5.32
C LEU A 92 -4.36 -16.68 -4.51
N PHE A 93 -4.82 -15.63 -3.83
CA PHE A 93 -6.04 -15.67 -3.02
C PHE A 93 -7.29 -15.18 -3.76
N ASN A 94 -7.16 -14.81 -5.04
CA ASN A 94 -8.25 -14.32 -5.88
C ASN A 94 -9.04 -13.14 -5.25
N VAL A 95 -8.32 -12.25 -4.54
CA VAL A 95 -8.88 -11.08 -3.87
C VAL A 95 -8.80 -9.86 -4.79
N PRO A 96 -9.89 -9.09 -4.98
CA PRO A 96 -9.84 -7.88 -5.79
C PRO A 96 -8.96 -6.80 -5.16
N PHE A 97 -8.27 -6.03 -6.01
CA PHE A 97 -7.45 -4.91 -5.57
C PHE A 97 -8.34 -3.74 -5.08
N GLY A 98 -8.63 -3.71 -3.79
CA GLY A 98 -9.44 -2.68 -3.15
C GLY A 98 -8.63 -1.50 -2.62
N PHE A 99 -9.33 -0.50 -2.07
CA PHE A 99 -8.72 0.69 -1.47
C PHE A 99 -7.73 0.36 -0.34
N VAL A 100 -8.08 -0.60 0.52
CA VAL A 100 -7.22 -1.07 1.61
C VAL A 100 -5.93 -1.71 1.07
N ALA A 101 -6.03 -2.52 0.00
CA ALA A 101 -4.87 -3.10 -0.67
C ALA A 101 -3.96 -2.04 -1.28
N MET A 102 -4.54 -0.96 -1.84
CA MET A 102 -3.78 0.17 -2.35
C MET A 102 -3.00 0.89 -1.25
N LEU A 103 -3.64 1.20 -0.12
CA LEU A 103 -2.97 1.81 1.04
C LEU A 103 -1.87 0.90 1.60
N GLY A 104 -2.15 -0.41 1.71
CA GLY A 104 -1.16 -1.40 2.12
C GLY A 104 0.04 -1.47 1.18
N THR A 105 -0.18 -1.38 -0.12
CA THR A 105 0.90 -1.36 -1.13
C THR A 105 1.79 -0.12 -1.00
N ILE A 106 1.20 1.05 -0.78
CA ILE A 106 1.94 2.30 -0.56
C ILE A 106 2.78 2.20 0.71
N ALA A 107 2.19 1.73 1.80
CA ALA A 107 2.88 1.54 3.07
C ALA A 107 4.03 0.53 2.96
N LEU A 108 3.80 -0.60 2.28
CA LEU A 108 4.81 -1.63 2.03
C LEU A 108 5.97 -1.09 1.18
N SER A 109 5.66 -0.34 0.12
CA SER A 109 6.68 0.30 -0.72
C SER A 109 7.55 1.25 0.08
N GLY A 110 6.95 2.08 0.94
CA GLY A 110 7.70 2.97 1.85
C GLY A 110 8.60 2.21 2.82
N MET A 111 8.13 1.09 3.36
CA MET A 111 8.92 0.24 4.26
C MET A 111 10.12 -0.42 3.54
N ILE A 112 9.91 -0.90 2.32
CA ILE A 112 10.97 -1.49 1.48
C ILE A 112 12.03 -0.43 1.15
N MET A 113 11.62 0.75 0.66
CA MET A 113 12.53 1.85 0.37
C MET A 113 13.36 2.26 1.59
N ARG A 114 12.72 2.43 2.74
CA ARG A 114 13.39 2.74 4.01
C ARG A 114 14.46 1.71 4.34
N ASN A 115 14.14 0.41 4.27
CA ASN A 115 15.08 -0.65 4.56
C ASN A 115 16.25 -0.66 3.56
N SER A 116 15.98 -0.40 2.29
CA SER A 116 17.00 -0.32 1.23
C SER A 116 17.94 0.86 1.43
N VAL A 117 17.43 2.03 1.79
CA VAL A 117 18.25 3.21 2.10
C VAL A 117 19.22 2.94 3.24
N ILE A 118 18.72 2.36 4.34
CA ILE A 118 19.53 2.07 5.51
C ILE A 118 20.57 0.98 5.18
N LEU A 119 20.23 0.01 4.32
CA LEU A 119 21.18 -1.02 3.90
C LEU A 119 22.33 -0.42 3.06
N VAL A 120 22.00 0.44 2.10
CA VAL A 120 22.99 1.12 1.24
C VAL A 120 23.92 1.99 2.08
N ASP A 121 23.36 2.76 3.02
CA ASP A 121 24.15 3.61 3.93
C ASP A 121 25.13 2.77 4.79
N GLN A 122 24.66 1.63 5.31
CA GLN A 122 25.50 0.71 6.09
C GLN A 122 26.65 0.10 5.26
N ILE A 123 26.36 -0.31 4.02
CA ILE A 123 27.38 -0.84 3.11
C ILE A 123 28.47 0.20 2.87
N GLU A 124 28.10 1.47 2.69
CA GLU A 124 29.07 2.53 2.50
C GLU A 124 29.95 2.79 3.72
N GLN A 125 29.35 2.78 4.90
CA GLN A 125 30.09 2.91 6.15
C GLN A 125 31.09 1.76 6.31
N ASP A 126 30.70 0.54 5.99
CA ASP A 126 31.57 -0.64 6.07
C ASP A 126 32.71 -0.56 5.04
N ILE A 127 32.46 -0.07 3.81
CA ILE A 127 33.50 0.18 2.80
C ILE A 127 34.47 1.30 3.27
N ALA A 128 33.92 2.37 3.84
CA ALA A 128 34.75 3.47 4.37
C ALA A 128 35.58 3.02 5.57
N ALA A 129 35.16 2.02 6.32
CA ALA A 129 35.92 1.38 7.40
C ALA A 129 37.02 0.43 6.92
N GLY A 130 37.16 0.22 5.59
CA GLY A 130 38.23 -0.58 4.99
C GLY A 130 37.83 -2.02 4.64
N HIS A 131 36.54 -2.38 4.73
CA HIS A 131 36.09 -3.69 4.26
C HIS A 131 36.06 -3.75 2.73
N THR A 132 36.28 -4.93 2.18
CA THR A 132 36.07 -5.12 0.73
C THR A 132 34.61 -4.94 0.37
N PRO A 133 34.27 -4.44 -0.84
CA PRO A 133 32.87 -4.22 -1.24
C PRO A 133 32.00 -5.47 -1.08
N TRP A 134 32.52 -6.64 -1.35
CA TRP A 134 31.84 -7.91 -1.18
C TRP A 134 31.50 -8.22 0.30
N GLN A 135 32.51 -8.08 1.17
CA GLN A 135 32.33 -8.30 2.61
C GLN A 135 31.36 -7.30 3.20
N ALA A 136 31.47 -6.02 2.82
CA ALA A 136 30.55 -4.97 3.27
C ALA A 136 29.10 -5.30 2.93
N VAL A 137 28.81 -5.78 1.72
CA VAL A 137 27.45 -6.19 1.30
C VAL A 137 26.96 -7.39 2.12
N VAL A 138 27.78 -8.44 2.26
CA VAL A 138 27.39 -9.65 2.98
C VAL A 138 27.15 -9.36 4.45
N ASP A 139 28.08 -8.69 5.12
CA ASP A 139 28.00 -8.40 6.56
C ASP A 139 26.83 -7.47 6.89
N SER A 140 26.63 -6.43 6.09
CA SER A 140 25.50 -5.51 6.25
C SER A 140 24.17 -6.23 6.05
N THR A 141 24.05 -7.11 5.07
CA THR A 141 22.85 -7.90 4.78
C THR A 141 22.53 -8.86 5.93
N VAL A 142 23.53 -9.60 6.42
CA VAL A 142 23.35 -10.55 7.54
C VAL A 142 22.91 -9.83 8.81
N ARG A 143 23.53 -8.69 9.14
CA ARG A 143 23.16 -7.89 10.31
C ARG A 143 21.71 -7.40 10.24
N ARG A 144 21.20 -7.09 9.05
CA ARG A 144 19.85 -6.57 8.83
C ARG A 144 18.80 -7.64 8.61
N PHE A 145 19.18 -8.84 8.24
CA PHE A 145 18.24 -9.94 8.00
C PHE A 145 17.40 -10.23 9.23
N ARG A 146 18.00 -10.31 10.41
CA ARG A 146 17.29 -10.62 11.66
C ARG A 146 16.19 -9.59 12.00
N PRO A 147 16.46 -8.26 12.08
CA PRO A 147 15.41 -7.29 12.39
C PRO A 147 14.33 -7.20 11.29
N ILE A 148 14.67 -7.36 10.02
CA ILE A 148 13.70 -7.33 8.92
C ILE A 148 12.75 -8.52 9.02
N VAL A 149 13.25 -9.72 9.24
CA VAL A 149 12.42 -10.93 9.39
C VAL A 149 11.54 -10.82 10.63
N LEU A 150 12.06 -10.34 11.76
CA LEU A 150 11.28 -10.16 12.98
C LEU A 150 10.14 -9.16 12.80
N THR A 151 10.40 -8.02 12.14
CA THR A 151 9.34 -7.03 11.89
C THR A 151 8.29 -7.54 10.90
N ALA A 152 8.69 -8.28 9.87
CA ALA A 152 7.77 -8.91 8.93
C ALA A 152 6.89 -9.98 9.61
N LEU A 153 7.47 -10.85 10.42
CA LEU A 153 6.74 -11.85 11.18
C LEU A 153 5.80 -11.22 12.21
N ALA A 154 6.23 -10.17 12.90
CA ALA A 154 5.38 -9.44 13.84
C ALA A 154 4.17 -8.80 13.13
N ALA A 155 4.38 -8.20 11.95
CA ALA A 155 3.29 -7.64 11.15
C ALA A 155 2.30 -8.72 10.69
N ILE A 156 2.78 -9.87 10.23
CA ILE A 156 1.93 -11.01 9.83
C ILE A 156 1.13 -11.51 11.03
N LEU A 157 1.78 -11.73 12.17
CA LEU A 157 1.12 -12.22 13.39
C LEU A 157 0.07 -11.23 13.91
N ALA A 158 0.33 -9.92 13.82
CA ALA A 158 -0.61 -8.88 14.21
C ALA A 158 -1.85 -8.84 13.30
N MET A 159 -1.72 -9.23 12.04
CA MET A 159 -2.84 -9.28 11.09
C MET A 159 -3.74 -10.50 11.28
N ILE A 160 -3.24 -11.62 11.80
CA ILE A 160 -4.04 -12.84 12.01
C ILE A 160 -5.29 -12.60 12.87
N PRO A 161 -5.24 -11.93 14.05
CA PRO A 161 -6.44 -11.67 14.82
C PRO A 161 -7.40 -10.70 14.11
N LEU A 162 -6.86 -9.79 13.28
CA LEU A 162 -7.67 -8.83 12.54
C LEU A 162 -8.52 -9.50 11.45
N THR A 163 -7.99 -10.52 10.77
CA THR A 163 -8.74 -11.29 9.76
C THR A 163 -9.86 -12.13 10.36
N ARG A 164 -9.79 -12.43 11.65
CA ARG A 164 -10.83 -13.18 12.37
C ARG A 164 -11.84 -12.29 13.11
N SER A 165 -11.66 -10.98 13.09
CA SER A 165 -12.61 -10.07 13.73
C SER A 165 -13.85 -9.91 12.86
N ALA A 166 -15.04 -9.92 13.49
CA ALA A 166 -16.32 -9.73 12.81
C ALA A 166 -16.47 -8.35 12.12
N PHE A 167 -15.55 -7.43 12.40
CA PHE A 167 -15.56 -6.06 11.86
C PHE A 167 -14.75 -5.90 10.58
N PHE A 168 -13.68 -6.70 10.40
CA PHE A 168 -12.75 -6.63 9.28
C PHE A 168 -12.63 -7.95 8.49
N GLY A 169 -13.27 -9.01 8.97
CA GLY A 169 -13.42 -10.26 8.23
C GLY A 169 -14.58 -10.22 7.23
N PRO A 170 -14.56 -11.06 6.20
CA PRO A 170 -15.66 -11.18 5.23
C PRO A 170 -16.93 -11.73 5.86
#